data_8f9faab78b5b0d3b6b8c351e953f7584
#
_entry.id   8f9faab78b5b0d3b6b8c351e953f7584
#
_cell.length_a   1.000
_cell.length_b   1.000
_cell.length_c   1.000
_cell.angle_alpha   90.00
_cell.angle_beta   90.00
_cell.angle_gamma   90.00
#
_symmetry.space_group_name_H-M   'P 1'
#
loop_
_entity.id
_entity.type
_entity.pdbx_description
1 polymer ?
#
loop_
_entity_poly.entity_id
_entity_poly.type
_entity_poly.pdbx_seq_one_letter_code
_entity_poly.pdbx_strand_id
1 'polypeptide(L)'
;MDEGFLRLSRRFFSNEMWKVAREFSECEAWLDLIQSARFEATDKAYSELIGGREISYSRGQYPASISFLMKRWQWSEKKVRYFLAKLKKRGMITTCNKQGMTVITLCNYDEYNPVKGNGEDIDRGIDNIQEISEFNNALGEIRAELRATAEKMAKKMEELGQARGNKKKKDKEID
;
A
#
# COMPACT_ATOMS: atom_id res chain seq x y z
N MET A 1 -16.41 -27.59 13.51
CA MET A 1 -15.78 -27.61 12.17
C MET A 1 -14.85 -26.42 12.12
N ASP A 2 -13.54 -26.65 11.98
CA ASP A 2 -12.61 -25.56 11.75
C ASP A 2 -12.88 -24.95 10.37
N GLU A 3 -13.51 -23.78 10.38
CA GLU A 3 -13.68 -22.96 9.18
C GLU A 3 -12.33 -22.29 8.93
N GLY A 4 -11.56 -22.79 7.98
CA GLY A 4 -10.23 -22.23 7.64
C GLY A 4 -10.25 -20.74 7.34
N PHE A 5 -9.08 -20.13 7.13
CA PHE A 5 -8.91 -18.71 6.84
C PHE A 5 -8.68 -18.47 5.34
N LEU A 6 -9.30 -17.41 4.81
CA LEU A 6 -8.89 -16.81 3.55
C LEU A 6 -7.89 -15.68 3.84
N ARG A 7 -6.60 -15.89 3.53
CA ARG A 7 -5.59 -14.84 3.66
C ARG A 7 -5.64 -13.94 2.42
N LEU A 8 -6.04 -12.69 2.60
CA LEU A 8 -6.13 -11.70 1.54
C LEU A 8 -5.03 -10.64 1.70
N SER A 9 -4.15 -10.55 0.71
CA SER A 9 -3.11 -9.49 0.69
C SER A 9 -3.76 -8.11 0.55
N ARG A 10 -3.23 -7.09 1.25
CA ARG A 10 -3.63 -5.68 1.06
C ARG A 10 -3.39 -5.16 -0.36
N ARG A 11 -2.48 -5.81 -1.13
CA ARG A 11 -2.28 -5.53 -2.57
C ARG A 11 -3.53 -5.77 -3.41
N PHE A 12 -4.45 -6.65 -2.96
CA PHE A 12 -5.74 -6.85 -3.61
C PHE A 12 -6.52 -5.53 -3.74
N PHE A 13 -6.51 -4.71 -2.68
CA PHE A 13 -7.21 -3.42 -2.65
C PHE A 13 -6.52 -2.33 -3.47
N SER A 14 -5.31 -2.59 -3.96
CA SER A 14 -4.59 -1.73 -4.90
C SER A 14 -4.78 -2.17 -6.36
N ASN A 15 -5.43 -3.30 -6.60
CA ASN A 15 -5.69 -3.83 -7.93
C ASN A 15 -6.75 -2.96 -8.65
N GLU A 16 -6.64 -2.90 -9.98
CA GLU A 16 -7.58 -2.16 -10.83
C GLU A 16 -9.03 -2.65 -10.65
N MET A 17 -9.23 -3.96 -10.50
CA MET A 17 -10.56 -4.54 -10.26
C MET A 17 -11.25 -3.97 -9.01
N TRP A 18 -10.48 -3.67 -7.94
CA TRP A 18 -11.02 -3.05 -6.73
C TRP A 18 -11.23 -1.56 -6.91
N LYS A 19 -10.36 -0.89 -7.67
CA LYS A 19 -10.40 0.57 -7.87
C LYS A 19 -11.47 1.05 -8.84
N VAL A 20 -12.11 0.15 -9.60
CA VAL A 20 -13.21 0.53 -10.49
C VAL A 20 -14.28 1.30 -9.70
N ALA A 21 -14.59 2.50 -10.17
CA ALA A 21 -15.60 3.36 -9.57
C ALA A 21 -16.99 2.71 -9.67
N ARG A 22 -17.56 2.36 -8.52
CA ARG A 22 -18.88 1.71 -8.41
C ARG A 22 -19.49 1.98 -7.06
N GLU A 23 -20.80 1.82 -6.98
CA GLU A 23 -21.47 1.76 -5.69
C GLU A 23 -21.08 0.47 -4.96
N PHE A 24 -20.54 0.59 -3.74
CA PHE A 24 -20.16 -0.57 -2.93
C PHE A 24 -21.39 -1.29 -2.39
N SER A 25 -21.31 -2.61 -2.34
CA SER A 25 -22.18 -3.41 -1.48
C SER A 25 -21.80 -3.23 0.00
N GLU A 26 -22.67 -3.63 0.92
CA GLU A 26 -22.34 -3.60 2.35
C GLU A 26 -21.13 -4.50 2.69
N CYS A 27 -20.96 -5.62 1.97
CA CYS A 27 -19.80 -6.50 2.12
C CYS A 27 -18.50 -5.81 1.70
N GLU A 28 -18.50 -5.13 0.56
CA GLU A 28 -17.33 -4.37 0.09
C GLU A 28 -17.00 -3.22 1.03
N ALA A 29 -17.99 -2.50 1.54
CA ALA A 29 -17.79 -1.44 2.53
C ALA A 29 -17.21 -1.99 3.84
N TRP A 30 -17.62 -3.20 4.28
CA TRP A 30 -17.04 -3.86 5.44
C TRP A 30 -15.58 -4.27 5.20
N LEU A 31 -15.27 -4.90 4.07
CA LEU A 31 -13.89 -5.23 3.68
C LEU A 31 -13.01 -3.98 3.56
N ASP A 32 -13.59 -2.88 3.06
CA ASP A 32 -12.90 -1.61 2.96
C ASP A 32 -12.56 -1.01 4.33
N LEU A 33 -13.43 -1.13 5.33
CA LEU A 33 -13.12 -0.74 6.71
C LEU A 33 -11.98 -1.59 7.29
N ILE A 34 -12.02 -2.92 7.12
CA ILE A 34 -10.97 -3.82 7.62
C ILE A 34 -9.61 -3.47 7.00
N GLN A 35 -9.55 -3.29 5.68
CA GLN A 35 -8.30 -3.01 4.99
C GLN A 35 -7.76 -1.61 5.28
N SER A 36 -8.64 -0.62 5.54
CA SER A 36 -8.27 0.77 5.80
C SER A 36 -7.86 1.02 7.25
N ALA A 37 -8.26 0.14 8.18
CA ALA A 37 -7.86 0.24 9.57
C ALA A 37 -6.34 0.03 9.72
N ARG A 38 -5.74 0.80 10.64
CA ARG A 38 -4.31 0.72 10.92
C ARG A 38 -3.92 -0.71 11.34
N PHE A 39 -2.94 -1.28 10.67
CA PHE A 39 -2.53 -2.68 10.91
C PHE A 39 -1.26 -2.81 11.75
N GLU A 40 -0.47 -1.73 11.86
CA GLU A 40 0.79 -1.77 12.58
C GLU A 40 0.56 -1.99 14.08
N ALA A 41 1.22 -3.02 14.61
CA ALA A 41 1.23 -3.34 16.03
C ALA A 41 2.33 -2.52 16.72
N THR A 42 2.03 -1.27 17.05
CA THR A 42 2.90 -0.42 17.85
C THR A 42 2.14 0.05 19.08
N ASP A 43 2.79 0.10 20.24
CA ASP A 43 2.21 0.59 21.49
C ASP A 43 1.96 2.10 21.48
N LYS A 44 2.52 2.80 20.47
CA LYS A 44 2.35 4.25 20.32
C LYS A 44 1.17 4.57 19.42
N ALA A 45 0.30 5.46 19.88
CA ALA A 45 -0.71 6.06 19.02
C ALA A 45 -0.02 6.79 17.86
N TYR A 46 -0.57 6.60 16.68
CA TYR A 46 -0.14 7.31 15.48
C TYR A 46 -0.97 8.58 15.33
N SER A 47 -0.32 9.68 15.01
CA SER A 47 -0.98 10.96 14.74
C SER A 47 -0.76 11.36 13.29
N GLU A 48 -1.82 11.82 12.64
CA GLU A 48 -1.81 12.27 11.25
C GLU A 48 -2.64 13.55 11.10
N LEU A 49 -2.17 14.45 10.23
CA LEU A 49 -2.91 15.68 9.92
C LEU A 49 -3.97 15.39 8.85
N ILE A 50 -5.24 15.30 9.26
CA ILE A 50 -6.37 15.02 8.37
C ILE A 50 -7.32 16.23 8.36
N GLY A 51 -7.48 16.85 7.18
CA GLY A 51 -8.34 18.02 7.04
C GLY A 51 -7.94 19.20 7.93
N GLY A 52 -6.63 19.40 8.16
CA GLY A 52 -6.10 20.46 9.01
C GLY A 52 -6.20 20.19 10.53
N ARG A 53 -6.53 18.96 10.94
CA ARG A 53 -6.61 18.55 12.35
C ARG A 53 -5.69 17.37 12.60
N GLU A 54 -4.98 17.40 13.70
CA GLU A 54 -4.20 16.27 14.18
C GLU A 54 -5.13 15.21 14.77
N ILE A 55 -5.18 14.05 14.17
CA ILE A 55 -6.02 12.92 14.58
C ILE A 55 -5.12 11.78 15.02
N SER A 56 -5.27 11.39 16.28
CA SER A 56 -4.55 10.26 16.85
C SER A 56 -5.40 8.99 16.79
N TYR A 57 -4.83 7.90 16.34
CA TYR A 57 -5.50 6.62 16.25
C TYR A 57 -4.51 5.45 16.34
N SER A 58 -5.01 4.31 16.75
CA SER A 58 -4.22 3.11 17.03
C SER A 58 -4.58 1.98 16.06
N ARG A 59 -3.93 0.85 16.24
CA ARG A 59 -4.25 -0.38 15.51
C ARG A 59 -5.74 -0.72 15.58
N GLY A 60 -6.30 -1.19 14.46
CA GLY A 60 -7.72 -1.49 14.33
C GLY A 60 -8.63 -0.27 14.24
N GLN A 61 -8.06 0.94 14.21
CA GLN A 61 -8.80 2.20 14.08
C GLN A 61 -8.64 2.83 12.71
N TYR A 62 -9.68 3.48 12.26
CA TYR A 62 -9.71 4.22 10.99
C TYR A 62 -10.42 5.57 11.16
N PRO A 63 -9.71 6.69 11.03
CA PRO A 63 -10.32 8.01 11.01
C PRO A 63 -10.97 8.27 9.65
N ALA A 64 -12.29 8.42 9.61
CA ALA A 64 -13.03 8.67 8.37
C ALA A 64 -14.25 9.55 8.63
N SER A 65 -14.40 10.64 7.87
CA SER A 65 -15.62 11.45 7.90
C SER A 65 -16.74 10.76 7.12
N ILE A 66 -17.99 11.06 7.48
CA ILE A 66 -19.16 10.58 6.73
C ILE A 66 -19.07 11.01 5.26
N SER A 67 -18.70 12.27 4.98
CA SER A 67 -18.55 12.77 3.62
C SER A 67 -17.49 12.05 2.81
N PHE A 68 -16.40 11.62 3.46
CA PHE A 68 -15.37 10.81 2.82
C PHE A 68 -15.91 9.42 2.46
N LEU A 69 -16.60 8.75 3.40
CA LEU A 69 -17.19 7.43 3.17
C LEU A 69 -18.28 7.45 2.09
N MET A 70 -19.07 8.51 2.03
CA MET A 70 -20.06 8.72 0.96
C MET A 70 -19.41 8.70 -0.43
N LYS A 71 -18.32 9.47 -0.59
CA LYS A 71 -17.59 9.54 -1.87
C LYS A 71 -16.91 8.22 -2.21
N ARG A 72 -16.31 7.59 -1.22
CA ARG A 72 -15.54 6.35 -1.38
C ARG A 72 -16.42 5.16 -1.76
N TRP A 73 -17.59 5.03 -1.12
CA TRP A 73 -18.53 3.93 -1.36
C TRP A 73 -19.62 4.28 -2.38
N GLN A 74 -19.65 5.52 -2.87
CA GLN A 74 -20.72 6.08 -3.71
C GLN A 74 -22.11 5.92 -3.08
N TRP A 75 -22.22 6.15 -1.77
CA TRP A 75 -23.44 6.04 -0.99
C TRP A 75 -23.99 7.41 -0.60
N SER A 76 -25.32 7.46 -0.38
CA SER A 76 -25.94 8.58 0.30
C SER A 76 -25.53 8.64 1.78
N GLU A 77 -25.60 9.83 2.37
CA GLU A 77 -25.32 10.02 3.79
C GLU A 77 -26.18 9.10 4.67
N LYS A 78 -27.46 8.98 4.36
CA LYS A 78 -28.41 8.11 5.06
C LYS A 78 -27.95 6.65 5.04
N LYS A 79 -27.48 6.16 3.90
CA LYS A 79 -26.99 4.77 3.75
C LYS A 79 -25.72 4.55 4.58
N VAL A 80 -24.76 5.48 4.54
CA VAL A 80 -23.53 5.39 5.35
C VAL A 80 -23.88 5.37 6.85
N ARG A 81 -24.69 6.31 7.33
CA ARG A 81 -25.09 6.37 8.75
C ARG A 81 -25.84 5.11 9.20
N TYR A 82 -26.75 4.62 8.36
CA TYR A 82 -27.50 3.39 8.64
C TYR A 82 -26.55 2.17 8.77
N PHE A 83 -25.62 2.04 7.84
CA PHE A 83 -24.66 0.95 7.84
C PHE A 83 -23.75 0.98 9.08
N LEU A 84 -23.19 2.14 9.42
CA LEU A 84 -22.37 2.27 10.62
C LEU A 84 -23.20 1.98 11.90
N ALA A 85 -24.45 2.42 11.97
CA ALA A 85 -25.35 2.12 13.08
C ALA A 85 -25.65 0.61 13.17
N LYS A 86 -25.83 -0.06 12.03
CA LYS A 86 -26.03 -1.52 11.93
C LYS A 86 -24.80 -2.27 12.47
N LEU A 87 -23.59 -1.87 12.07
CA LEU A 87 -22.35 -2.47 12.56
C LEU A 87 -22.15 -2.25 14.07
N LYS A 88 -22.45 -1.05 14.56
CA LYS A 88 -22.42 -0.74 16.00
C LYS A 88 -23.39 -1.59 16.82
N LYS A 89 -24.62 -1.73 16.34
CA LYS A 89 -25.64 -2.59 16.99
C LYS A 89 -25.19 -4.05 17.07
N ARG A 90 -24.40 -4.51 16.09
CA ARG A 90 -23.85 -5.87 16.07
C ARG A 90 -22.55 -6.03 16.87
N GLY A 91 -22.05 -4.99 17.50
CA GLY A 91 -20.78 -5.00 18.23
C GLY A 91 -19.55 -5.15 17.36
N MET A 92 -19.67 -4.94 16.03
CA MET A 92 -18.56 -5.09 15.08
C MET A 92 -17.64 -3.86 15.09
N ILE A 93 -18.19 -2.68 15.37
CA ILE A 93 -17.43 -1.42 15.48
C ILE A 93 -17.88 -0.59 16.67
N THR A 94 -16.98 0.29 17.12
CA THR A 94 -17.32 1.48 17.92
C THR A 94 -16.90 2.75 17.19
N THR A 95 -17.41 3.91 17.59
CA THR A 95 -17.03 5.18 16.97
C THR A 95 -16.79 6.24 18.04
N CYS A 96 -15.77 7.07 17.83
CA CYS A 96 -15.43 8.20 18.69
C CYS A 96 -15.29 9.48 17.84
N ASN A 97 -15.90 10.60 18.28
CA ASN A 97 -15.87 11.89 17.57
C ASN A 97 -15.12 12.98 18.36
N LYS A 98 -14.39 12.62 19.42
CA LYS A 98 -13.76 13.60 20.34
C LYS A 98 -12.74 14.52 19.67
N GLN A 99 -12.12 14.08 18.55
CA GLN A 99 -11.09 14.82 17.84
C GLN A 99 -11.66 15.67 16.67
N GLY A 100 -12.99 15.87 16.62
CA GLY A 100 -13.65 16.58 15.51
C GLY A 100 -13.74 15.79 14.21
N MET A 101 -13.38 14.51 14.24
CA MET A 101 -13.53 13.53 13.16
C MET A 101 -14.00 12.20 13.75
N THR A 102 -14.76 11.45 12.98
CA THR A 102 -15.17 10.11 13.41
C THR A 102 -13.97 9.16 13.29
N VAL A 103 -13.54 8.60 14.42
CA VAL A 103 -12.61 7.47 14.46
C VAL A 103 -13.43 6.20 14.66
N ILE A 104 -13.36 5.30 13.68
CA ILE A 104 -14.05 4.00 13.67
C ILE A 104 -13.07 2.98 14.23
N THR A 105 -13.47 2.24 15.27
CA THR A 105 -12.68 1.14 15.84
C THR A 105 -13.36 -0.19 15.53
N LEU A 106 -12.63 -1.11 14.91
CA LEU A 106 -13.09 -2.48 14.66
C LEU A 106 -12.87 -3.32 15.92
N CYS A 107 -13.94 -3.88 16.50
CA CYS A 107 -13.88 -4.57 17.80
C CYS A 107 -13.04 -5.86 17.75
N ASN A 108 -13.13 -6.64 16.66
CA ASN A 108 -12.43 -7.93 16.51
C ASN A 108 -11.31 -7.83 15.47
N TYR A 109 -10.60 -6.70 15.44
CA TYR A 109 -9.61 -6.46 14.40
C TYR A 109 -8.50 -7.50 14.36
N ASP A 110 -8.04 -7.96 15.52
CA ASP A 110 -6.94 -8.92 15.64
C ASP A 110 -7.34 -10.34 15.17
N GLU A 111 -8.63 -10.67 15.17
CA GLU A 111 -9.13 -11.92 14.57
C GLU A 111 -8.99 -11.88 13.04
N TYR A 112 -9.24 -10.71 12.42
CA TYR A 112 -9.08 -10.53 10.97
C TYR A 112 -7.62 -10.31 10.54
N ASN A 113 -6.80 -9.75 11.43
CA ASN A 113 -5.41 -9.40 11.17
C ASN A 113 -4.56 -9.74 12.40
N PRO A 114 -4.27 -11.02 12.65
CA PRO A 114 -3.47 -11.41 13.80
C PRO A 114 -2.07 -10.78 13.73
N VAL A 115 -1.58 -10.31 14.88
CA VAL A 115 -0.21 -9.83 15.00
C VAL A 115 0.71 -11.03 14.88
N LYS A 116 1.67 -10.99 13.97
CA LYS A 116 2.72 -12.02 13.91
C LYS A 116 3.56 -11.98 15.20
N GLY A 117 3.26 -12.86 16.12
CA GLY A 117 4.01 -12.98 17.36
C GLY A 117 3.37 -14.02 18.28
N ASN A 118 3.66 -15.25 18.03
CA ASN A 118 3.90 -16.40 18.86
C ASN A 118 3.60 -17.68 18.07
N GLY A 119 4.68 -18.23 17.52
CA GLY A 119 4.91 -19.63 17.19
C GLY A 119 3.78 -20.43 16.54
N GLU A 120 4.00 -20.88 15.38
CA GLU A 120 3.73 -22.17 14.74
C GLU A 120 3.30 -22.13 13.26
N ASP A 121 2.92 -20.96 12.69
CA ASP A 121 2.54 -20.89 11.26
C ASP A 121 3.53 -20.09 10.38
N ILE A 122 4.77 -19.90 10.80
CA ILE A 122 5.77 -19.07 10.10
C ILE A 122 6.44 -19.82 8.94
N ASP A 123 6.33 -21.13 8.89
CA ASP A 123 7.22 -21.97 8.05
C ASP A 123 6.85 -21.99 6.55
N ARG A 124 5.69 -21.48 6.14
CA ARG A 124 5.32 -21.40 4.69
C ARG A 124 5.39 -20.01 4.05
N GLY A 125 5.68 -19.00 4.83
CA GLY A 125 5.78 -17.61 4.34
C GLY A 125 7.21 -17.07 4.29
N ILE A 126 8.15 -17.71 4.97
CA ILE A 126 9.55 -17.28 5.05
C ILE A 126 10.30 -17.61 3.78
N ASP A 127 10.07 -18.79 3.19
CA ASP A 127 10.70 -19.19 1.93
C ASP A 127 10.38 -18.18 0.80
N ASN A 128 9.16 -17.69 0.76
CA ASN A 128 8.73 -16.71 -0.26
C ASN A 128 9.33 -15.30 -0.03
N ILE A 129 9.66 -14.91 1.20
CA ILE A 129 10.30 -13.62 1.52
C ILE A 129 11.79 -13.68 1.18
N GLN A 130 12.42 -14.82 1.42
CA GLN A 130 13.84 -15.04 1.12
C GLN A 130 14.04 -15.10 -0.41
N GLU A 131 13.22 -15.85 -1.13
CA GLU A 131 13.20 -15.87 -2.60
C GLU A 131 12.97 -14.49 -3.22
N ILE A 132 12.04 -13.69 -2.68
CA ILE A 132 11.78 -12.31 -3.13
C ILE A 132 12.97 -11.40 -2.84
N SER A 133 13.65 -11.58 -1.69
CA SER A 133 14.84 -10.83 -1.35
C SER A 133 16.00 -11.18 -2.27
N GLU A 134 16.23 -12.46 -2.53
CA GLU A 134 17.25 -12.96 -3.46
C GLU A 134 16.98 -12.48 -4.89
N PHE A 135 15.73 -12.53 -5.35
CA PHE A 135 15.33 -12.01 -6.65
C PHE A 135 15.56 -10.48 -6.76
N ASN A 136 15.24 -9.71 -5.72
CA ASN A 136 15.47 -8.27 -5.71
C ASN A 136 16.97 -7.92 -5.71
N ASN A 137 17.80 -8.72 -5.01
CA ASN A 137 19.25 -8.57 -5.03
C ASN A 137 19.82 -8.86 -6.42
N ALA A 138 19.41 -9.96 -7.05
CA ALA A 138 19.80 -10.31 -8.41
C ALA A 138 19.39 -9.24 -9.43
N LEU A 139 18.18 -8.67 -9.30
CA LEU A 139 17.75 -7.53 -10.11
C LEU A 139 18.61 -6.29 -9.89
N GLY A 140 19.07 -6.05 -8.66
CA GLY A 140 19.99 -4.97 -8.32
C GLY A 140 21.35 -5.13 -9.02
N GLU A 141 21.91 -6.33 -9.02
CA GLU A 141 23.16 -6.65 -9.70
C GLU A 141 23.06 -6.48 -11.23
N ILE A 142 22.00 -6.99 -11.84
CA ILE A 142 21.75 -6.84 -13.29
C ILE A 142 21.62 -5.35 -13.67
N ARG A 143 20.96 -4.55 -12.85
CA ARG A 143 20.85 -3.09 -13.07
C ARG A 143 22.20 -2.39 -12.98
N ALA A 144 23.06 -2.81 -12.06
CA ALA A 144 24.41 -2.27 -11.91
C ALA A 144 25.28 -2.62 -13.12
N GLU A 145 25.24 -3.86 -13.62
CA GLU A 145 25.96 -4.31 -14.80
C GLU A 145 25.49 -3.58 -16.07
N LEU A 146 24.19 -3.38 -16.23
CA LEU A 146 23.64 -2.64 -17.35
C LEU A 146 24.12 -1.17 -17.35
N ARG A 147 24.17 -0.53 -16.18
CA ARG A 147 24.71 0.84 -16.05
C ARG A 147 26.19 0.89 -16.43
N ALA A 148 27.00 -0.03 -15.90
CA ALA A 148 28.43 -0.08 -16.20
C ALA A 148 28.70 -0.33 -17.70
N THR A 149 27.86 -1.16 -18.33
CA THR A 149 27.94 -1.43 -19.78
C THR A 149 27.52 -0.20 -20.60
N ALA A 150 26.47 0.49 -20.20
CA ALA A 150 26.04 1.72 -20.86
C ALA A 150 27.09 2.84 -20.76
N GLU A 151 27.75 2.99 -19.61
CA GLU A 151 28.84 3.93 -19.42
C GLU A 151 30.06 3.61 -20.31
N LYS A 152 30.43 2.32 -20.40
CA LYS A 152 31.50 1.89 -21.30
C LYS A 152 31.17 2.16 -22.78
N MET A 153 29.93 1.92 -23.19
CA MET A 153 29.46 2.22 -24.56
C MET A 153 29.48 3.74 -24.82
N ALA A 154 29.03 4.56 -23.89
CA ALA A 154 29.05 6.00 -24.01
C ALA A 154 30.47 6.53 -24.20
N LYS A 155 31.43 6.08 -23.37
CA LYS A 155 32.86 6.42 -23.53
C LYS A 155 33.41 6.05 -24.90
N LYS A 156 33.12 4.83 -25.36
CA LYS A 156 33.60 4.34 -26.67
C LYS A 156 32.99 5.15 -27.81
N MET A 157 31.74 5.57 -27.71
CA MET A 157 31.10 6.46 -28.68
C MET A 157 31.75 7.84 -28.73
N GLU A 158 32.12 8.39 -27.57
CA GLU A 158 32.81 9.67 -27.47
C GLU A 158 34.21 9.60 -28.10
N GLU A 159 34.99 8.56 -27.82
CA GLU A 159 36.30 8.32 -28.41
C GLU A 159 36.22 8.18 -29.96
N LEU A 160 35.23 7.47 -30.47
CA LEU A 160 34.98 7.34 -31.93
C LEU A 160 34.53 8.67 -32.53
N GLY A 161 33.79 9.48 -31.83
CA GLY A 161 33.39 10.83 -32.26
C GLY A 161 34.58 11.77 -32.38
N GLN A 162 35.50 11.75 -31.39
CA GLN A 162 36.73 12.55 -31.41
C GLN A 162 37.68 12.09 -32.52
N ALA A 163 37.83 10.79 -32.75
CA ALA A 163 38.66 10.24 -33.84
C ALA A 163 38.17 10.67 -35.22
N ARG A 164 36.83 10.70 -35.43
CA ARG A 164 36.23 11.19 -36.69
C ARG A 164 36.40 12.71 -36.87
N GLY A 165 36.32 13.47 -35.77
CA GLY A 165 36.54 14.92 -35.80
C GLY A 165 37.98 15.30 -36.19
N ASN A 166 38.97 14.56 -35.66
CA ASN A 166 40.39 14.77 -35.97
C ASN A 166 40.76 14.37 -37.41
N LYS A 167 40.14 13.34 -37.96
CA LYS A 167 40.34 12.93 -39.34
C LYS A 167 39.84 14.01 -40.32
N LYS A 168 38.66 14.58 -40.07
CA LYS A 168 38.09 15.66 -40.90
C LYS A 168 38.90 16.96 -40.83
N LYS A 169 39.67 17.23 -39.76
CA LYS A 169 40.56 18.37 -39.67
C LYS A 169 41.85 18.18 -40.46
N LYS A 170 42.44 16.97 -40.45
CA LYS A 170 43.63 16.64 -41.25
C LYS A 170 43.37 16.67 -42.75
N ASP A 171 42.21 16.22 -43.20
CA ASP A 171 41.83 16.19 -44.63
C ASP A 171 41.57 17.62 -45.19
N LYS A 172 41.39 18.65 -44.33
CA LYS A 172 41.21 20.07 -44.69
C LYS A 172 42.50 20.90 -44.71
N GLU A 173 43.59 20.37 -44.16
CA GLU A 173 44.90 21.06 -44.14
C GLU A 173 45.81 20.62 -45.33
N ILE A 174 45.35 19.78 -46.26
CA ILE A 174 46.13 19.23 -47.37
C ILE A 174 45.62 19.76 -48.72
N ASP A 175 44.55 20.58 -48.76
CA ASP A 175 44.12 21.37 -49.91
C ASP A 175 44.52 22.84 -49.75
#